data_de67d91959068ca8b3d9202f41603531
#
_entry.id   de67d91959068ca8b3d9202f41603531
#
_cell.length_a   1.000
_cell.length_b   1.000
_cell.length_c   1.000
_cell.angle_alpha   90.00
_cell.angle_beta   90.00
_cell.angle_gamma   90.00
#
_symmetry.space_group_name_H-M   'P 1'
#
loop_
_entity.id
_entity.type
_entity.pdbx_description
1 polymer ?
#
loop_
_entity_poly.entity_id
_entity_poly.type
_entity_poly.pdbx_seq_one_letter_code
_entity_poly.pdbx_strand_id
1 'polypeptide(L)'
;MPHIKNALIRYRIIDRMLRNKYKPFPSKEALRMACEESLFGSESGAHICASTIEKDLFTMKMEHDAPIRYSKKNGGYFYEDPEFSINDVPLSEDELSSIRFAVSTLQQFREVPFFQQFGLAIDKIVDRVAVGDQSQELSKFIQFEAAVSTGGNEYLPTLLEG
;
A
#
# COMPACT_ATOMS: atom_id res chain seq x y z
N MET A 1 18.67 13.14 4.61
CA MET A 1 19.37 11.86 4.72
C MET A 1 19.00 10.92 3.58
N PRO A 2 19.85 10.79 2.56
CA PRO A 2 19.50 9.97 1.38
C PRO A 2 19.32 8.48 1.68
N HIS A 3 19.94 7.98 2.75
CA HIS A 3 19.88 6.57 3.12
C HIS A 3 18.48 6.10 3.57
N ILE A 4 17.71 6.92 4.24
CA ILE A 4 16.36 6.55 4.74
C ILE A 4 15.38 6.41 3.58
N LYS A 5 15.44 7.32 2.62
CA LYS A 5 14.56 7.28 1.44
C LYS A 5 14.77 6.01 0.61
N ASN A 6 16.02 5.64 0.41
CA ASN A 6 16.37 4.40 -0.30
C ASN A 6 15.98 3.15 0.50
N ALA A 7 16.03 3.20 1.84
CA ALA A 7 15.61 2.09 2.68
C ALA A 7 14.13 1.73 2.48
N LEU A 8 13.23 2.72 2.47
CA LEU A 8 11.80 2.49 2.24
C LEU A 8 11.53 1.87 0.87
N ILE A 9 12.27 2.29 -0.16
CA ILE A 9 12.16 1.70 -1.50
C ILE A 9 12.62 0.24 -1.46
N ARG A 10 13.73 -0.06 -0.77
CA ARG A 10 14.21 -1.45 -0.61
C ARG A 10 13.19 -2.32 0.12
N TYR A 11 12.57 -1.81 1.18
CA TYR A 11 11.53 -2.55 1.91
C TYR A 11 10.36 -2.95 1.00
N ARG A 12 9.92 -2.04 0.12
CA ARG A 12 8.87 -2.33 -0.87
C ARG A 12 9.29 -3.38 -1.89
N ILE A 13 10.54 -3.34 -2.32
CA ILE A 13 11.09 -4.34 -3.27
C ILE A 13 11.16 -5.70 -2.59
N ILE A 14 11.69 -5.76 -1.37
CA ILE A 14 11.77 -6.99 -0.57
C ILE A 14 10.37 -7.56 -0.33
N ASP A 15 9.42 -6.74 0.09
CA ASP A 15 8.03 -7.14 0.31
C ASP A 15 7.43 -7.77 -0.96
N ARG A 16 7.59 -7.12 -2.09
CA ARG A 16 7.10 -7.63 -3.37
C ARG A 16 7.69 -8.99 -3.72
N MET A 17 8.99 -9.18 -3.46
CA MET A 17 9.66 -10.46 -3.71
C MET A 17 9.19 -11.56 -2.76
N LEU A 18 9.00 -11.24 -1.49
CA LEU A 18 8.51 -12.21 -0.49
C LEU A 18 7.07 -12.63 -0.77
N ARG A 19 6.27 -11.77 -1.39
CA ARG A 19 4.88 -12.05 -1.77
C ARG A 19 4.74 -12.73 -3.14
N ASN A 20 5.81 -12.86 -3.89
CA ASN A 20 5.77 -13.45 -5.24
C ASN A 20 5.53 -14.96 -5.16
N LYS A 21 4.33 -15.39 -5.58
CA LYS A 21 3.92 -16.80 -5.60
C LYS A 21 4.63 -17.62 -6.68
N TYR A 22 5.14 -16.98 -7.71
CA TYR A 22 5.83 -17.67 -8.82
C TYR A 22 7.29 -17.95 -8.52
N LYS A 23 7.92 -17.12 -7.70
CA LYS A 23 9.30 -17.28 -7.24
C LYS A 23 9.35 -17.21 -5.72
N PRO A 24 8.83 -18.22 -5.02
CA PRO A 24 8.84 -18.24 -3.56
C PRO A 24 10.26 -18.42 -3.01
N PHE A 25 10.44 -18.05 -1.77
CA PHE A 25 11.69 -18.20 -1.02
C PHE A 25 12.90 -17.53 -1.67
N PRO A 26 12.86 -16.20 -1.93
CA PRO A 26 14.03 -15.49 -2.44
C PRO A 26 15.18 -15.57 -1.44
N SER A 27 16.39 -15.80 -1.93
CA SER A 27 17.61 -15.79 -1.12
C SER A 27 18.00 -14.34 -0.79
N LYS A 28 18.88 -14.18 0.18
CA LYS A 28 19.44 -12.87 0.52
C LYS A 28 20.10 -12.20 -0.70
N GLU A 29 20.84 -12.99 -1.48
CA GLU A 29 21.48 -12.50 -2.70
C GLU A 29 20.46 -12.09 -3.77
N ALA A 30 19.37 -12.85 -3.95
CA ALA A 30 18.29 -12.48 -4.85
C ALA A 30 17.62 -11.15 -4.44
N LEU A 31 17.40 -10.97 -3.14
CA LEU A 31 16.88 -9.70 -2.59
C LEU A 31 17.84 -8.55 -2.84
N ARG A 32 19.13 -8.76 -2.60
CA ARG A 32 20.18 -7.76 -2.84
C ARG A 32 20.21 -7.33 -4.31
N MET A 33 20.28 -8.29 -5.22
CA MET A 33 20.31 -8.04 -6.67
C MET A 33 19.09 -7.27 -7.13
N ALA A 34 17.89 -7.64 -6.70
CA ALA A 34 16.67 -6.97 -7.07
C ALA A 34 16.64 -5.51 -6.59
N CYS A 35 17.10 -5.26 -5.37
CA CYS A 35 17.21 -3.89 -4.84
C CYS A 35 18.23 -3.06 -5.62
N GLU A 36 19.38 -3.63 -5.92
CA GLU A 36 20.44 -2.93 -6.63
C GLU A 36 20.05 -2.62 -8.08
N GLU A 37 19.46 -3.58 -8.78
CA GLU A 37 18.94 -3.39 -10.13
C GLU A 37 17.89 -2.29 -10.17
N SER A 38 16.93 -2.30 -9.25
CA SER A 38 15.85 -1.32 -9.22
C SER A 38 16.32 0.10 -8.89
N LEU A 39 17.34 0.24 -8.04
CA LEU A 39 17.83 1.53 -7.57
C LEU A 39 18.97 2.09 -8.42
N PHE A 40 19.82 1.24 -8.96
CA PHE A 40 21.05 1.63 -9.63
C PHE A 40 21.22 1.07 -11.05
N GLY A 41 20.29 0.21 -11.49
CA GLY A 41 20.34 -0.41 -12.81
C GLY A 41 21.49 -1.39 -13.01
N SER A 42 22.04 -1.96 -11.93
CA SER A 42 23.19 -2.85 -11.93
C SER A 42 23.02 -3.97 -10.90
N GLU A 43 23.53 -5.14 -11.21
CA GLU A 43 23.55 -6.28 -10.28
C GLU A 43 24.95 -6.55 -9.70
N SER A 44 25.91 -5.66 -9.95
CA SER A 44 27.34 -5.86 -9.65
C SER A 44 27.71 -5.98 -8.17
N GLY A 45 26.83 -5.58 -7.26
CA GLY A 45 27.12 -5.54 -5.82
C GLY A 45 27.92 -4.32 -5.36
N ALA A 46 28.14 -3.37 -6.26
CA ALA A 46 28.94 -2.17 -5.99
C ALA A 46 28.23 -1.17 -5.04
N HIS A 47 26.91 -1.18 -4.99
CA HIS A 47 26.10 -0.19 -4.28
C HIS A 47 25.38 -0.74 -3.06
N ILE A 48 24.93 -2.00 -3.12
CA ILE A 48 24.20 -2.66 -2.03
C ILE A 48 24.89 -3.96 -1.67
N CYS A 49 25.34 -4.08 -0.42
CA CYS A 49 25.97 -5.30 0.09
C CYS A 49 24.95 -6.17 0.84
N ALA A 50 25.34 -7.44 1.06
CA ALA A 50 24.51 -8.40 1.78
C ALA A 50 24.14 -7.95 3.21
N SER A 51 25.05 -7.27 3.90
CA SER A 51 24.81 -6.76 5.25
C SER A 51 23.73 -5.67 5.27
N THR A 52 23.57 -4.88 4.21
CA THR A 52 22.49 -3.91 4.07
C THR A 52 21.14 -4.62 4.04
N ILE A 53 21.01 -5.70 3.29
CA ILE A 53 19.79 -6.50 3.23
C ILE A 53 19.49 -7.16 4.59
N GLU A 54 20.48 -7.66 5.29
CA GLU A 54 20.30 -8.19 6.65
C GLU A 54 19.74 -7.15 7.62
N LYS A 55 20.26 -5.94 7.58
CA LYS A 55 19.75 -4.83 8.37
C LYS A 55 18.32 -4.43 7.97
N ASP A 56 18.04 -4.41 6.69
CA ASP A 56 16.71 -4.11 6.16
C ASP A 56 15.69 -5.16 6.63
N LEU A 57 16.00 -6.44 6.52
CA LEU A 57 15.15 -7.53 7.00
C LEU A 57 14.91 -7.43 8.51
N PHE A 58 15.94 -7.11 9.26
CA PHE A 58 15.83 -6.91 10.71
C PHE A 58 14.91 -5.72 11.04
N THR A 59 15.09 -4.60 10.37
CA THR A 59 14.27 -3.40 10.56
C THR A 59 12.81 -3.65 10.19
N MET A 60 12.55 -4.36 9.08
CA MET A 60 11.20 -4.75 8.69
C MET A 60 10.52 -5.60 9.76
N LYS A 61 11.24 -6.53 10.38
CA LYS A 61 10.70 -7.35 11.49
C LYS A 61 10.40 -6.53 12.73
N MET A 62 11.30 -5.63 13.13
CA MET A 62 11.22 -4.92 14.40
C MET A 62 10.34 -3.67 14.35
N GLU A 63 10.40 -2.91 13.27
CA GLU A 63 9.69 -1.64 13.15
C GLU A 63 8.37 -1.76 12.38
N HIS A 64 8.25 -2.73 11.49
CA HIS A 64 7.07 -2.93 10.64
C HIS A 64 6.30 -4.21 10.95
N ASP A 65 6.69 -4.94 11.99
CA ASP A 65 6.06 -6.20 12.40
C ASP A 65 5.95 -7.24 11.28
N ALA A 66 6.89 -7.20 10.32
CA ALA A 66 6.90 -8.12 9.20
C ALA A 66 7.19 -9.55 9.66
N PRO A 67 6.30 -10.53 9.37
CA PRO A 67 6.47 -11.92 9.80
C PRO A 67 7.44 -12.67 8.89
N ILE A 68 8.68 -12.18 8.79
CA ILE A 68 9.71 -12.74 7.93
C ILE A 68 10.38 -13.95 8.64
N ARG A 69 10.45 -15.06 7.96
CA ARG A 69 11.14 -16.29 8.38
C ARG A 69 12.11 -16.75 7.30
N TYR A 70 13.09 -17.53 7.72
CA TYR A 70 14.04 -18.18 6.81
C TYR A 70 13.76 -19.68 6.73
N SER A 71 13.61 -20.20 5.53
CA SER A 71 13.43 -21.62 5.27
C SER A 71 14.76 -22.26 4.90
N LYS A 72 15.32 -23.06 5.80
CA LYS A 72 16.55 -23.83 5.51
C LYS A 72 16.33 -24.84 4.38
N LYS A 73 15.12 -25.41 4.30
CA LYS A 73 14.75 -26.38 3.26
C LYS A 73 14.77 -25.76 1.87
N ASN A 74 14.25 -24.55 1.74
CA ASN A 74 14.09 -23.85 0.45
C ASN A 74 15.20 -22.83 0.17
N GLY A 75 16.06 -22.57 1.15
CA GLY A 75 17.20 -21.68 1.00
C GLY A 75 16.86 -20.20 0.85
N GLY A 76 15.72 -19.77 1.38
CA GLY A 76 15.29 -18.38 1.21
C GLY A 76 14.32 -17.92 2.28
N TYR A 77 13.97 -16.64 2.18
CA TYR A 77 13.04 -15.98 3.10
C TYR A 77 11.60 -16.09 2.64
N PHE A 78 10.67 -16.00 3.58
CA PHE A 78 9.23 -16.00 3.30
C PHE A 78 8.48 -15.28 4.39
N TYR A 79 7.25 -14.86 4.10
CA TYR A 79 6.31 -14.39 5.12
C TYR A 79 5.56 -15.56 5.73
N GLU A 80 5.57 -15.63 7.07
CA GLU A 80 4.78 -16.62 7.82
C GLU A 80 3.28 -16.40 7.61
N ASP A 81 2.86 -15.15 7.48
CA ASP A 81 1.51 -14.76 7.07
C ASP A 81 1.51 -14.38 5.58
N PRO A 82 0.88 -15.19 4.71
CA PRO A 82 0.86 -14.93 3.27
C PRO A 82 0.06 -13.68 2.88
N GLU A 83 -0.79 -13.17 3.75
CA GLU A 83 -1.58 -11.98 3.51
C GLU A 83 -0.87 -10.68 3.93
N PHE A 84 0.24 -10.77 4.64
CA PHE A 84 1.00 -9.60 5.07
C PHE A 84 1.54 -8.80 3.88
N SER A 85 1.45 -7.46 3.99
CA SER A 85 2.14 -6.53 3.10
C SER A 85 2.63 -5.33 3.90
N ILE A 86 3.85 -4.89 3.64
CA ILE A 86 4.41 -3.69 4.27
C ILE A 86 3.70 -2.40 3.82
N ASN A 87 3.02 -2.47 2.69
CA ASN A 87 2.22 -1.36 2.17
C ASN A 87 0.83 -1.28 2.81
N ASP A 88 0.42 -2.30 3.55
CA ASP A 88 -0.84 -2.26 4.26
C ASP A 88 -0.76 -1.28 5.42
N VAL A 89 -1.74 -0.40 5.49
CA VAL A 89 -1.90 0.49 6.63
C VAL A 89 -2.67 -0.28 7.70
N PRO A 90 -2.08 -0.49 8.90
CA PRO A 90 -2.79 -1.18 9.97
C PRO A 90 -3.88 -0.25 10.51
N LEU A 91 -5.10 -0.40 10.02
CA LEU A 91 -6.25 0.37 10.45
C LEU A 91 -7.13 -0.48 11.35
N SER A 92 -7.61 0.11 12.44
CA SER A 92 -8.64 -0.49 13.28
C SER A 92 -10.00 -0.46 12.56
N GLU A 93 -10.93 -1.30 12.98
CA GLU A 93 -12.29 -1.31 12.42
C GLU A 93 -12.99 0.05 12.56
N ASP A 94 -12.76 0.75 13.66
CA ASP A 94 -13.31 2.10 13.86
C ASP A 94 -12.72 3.12 12.90
N GLU A 95 -11.41 3.05 12.65
CA GLU A 95 -10.74 3.91 11.66
C GLU A 95 -11.21 3.61 10.25
N LEU A 96 -11.38 2.34 9.89
CA LEU A 96 -11.94 1.93 8.61
C LEU A 96 -13.37 2.44 8.43
N SER A 97 -14.21 2.32 9.46
CA SER A 97 -15.57 2.83 9.44
C SER A 97 -15.61 4.35 9.25
N SER A 98 -14.72 5.08 9.91
CA SER A 98 -14.58 6.54 9.76
C SER A 98 -14.17 6.92 8.34
N ILE A 99 -13.23 6.19 7.75
CA ILE A 99 -12.79 6.42 6.36
C ILE A 99 -13.94 6.12 5.38
N ARG A 100 -14.66 5.01 5.57
CA ARG A 100 -15.82 4.65 4.76
C ARG A 100 -16.89 5.75 4.79
N PHE A 101 -17.19 6.26 5.98
CA PHE A 101 -18.14 7.36 6.15
C PHE A 101 -17.68 8.64 5.43
N ALA A 102 -16.42 9.01 5.58
CA ALA A 102 -15.85 10.18 4.91
C ALA A 102 -15.89 10.03 3.38
N VAL A 103 -15.54 8.85 2.86
CA VAL A 103 -15.58 8.56 1.42
C VAL A 103 -17.00 8.63 0.90
N SER A 104 -17.98 8.03 1.59
CA SER A 104 -19.38 8.07 1.16
C SER A 104 -19.93 9.50 1.15
N THR A 105 -19.57 10.31 2.15
CA THR A 105 -19.96 11.73 2.20
C THR A 105 -19.38 12.50 1.01
N LEU A 106 -18.10 12.30 0.69
CA LEU A 106 -17.45 12.97 -0.45
C LEU A 106 -18.00 12.51 -1.79
N GLN A 107 -18.42 11.25 -1.92
CA GLN A 107 -19.04 10.72 -3.13
C GLN A 107 -20.37 11.39 -3.48
N GLN A 108 -21.12 11.88 -2.49
CA GLN A 108 -22.34 12.65 -2.71
C GLN A 108 -22.10 13.95 -3.48
N PHE A 109 -20.90 14.50 -3.39
CA PHE A 109 -20.49 15.73 -4.06
C PHE A 109 -19.73 15.53 -5.37
N ARG A 110 -19.67 14.29 -5.87
CA ARG A 110 -18.88 13.94 -7.06
C ARG A 110 -19.28 14.74 -8.30
N GLU A 111 -20.55 15.07 -8.44
CA GLU A 111 -21.07 15.82 -9.58
C GLU A 111 -20.84 17.34 -9.47
N VAL A 112 -20.43 17.83 -8.30
CA VAL A 112 -20.11 19.23 -8.09
C VAL A 112 -18.76 19.55 -8.75
N PRO A 113 -18.68 20.51 -9.68
CA PRO A 113 -17.42 20.79 -10.41
C PRO A 113 -16.21 21.07 -9.53
N PHE A 114 -16.42 21.71 -8.39
CA PHE A 114 -15.36 21.98 -7.41
C PHE A 114 -14.73 20.71 -6.84
N PHE A 115 -15.51 19.63 -6.70
CA PHE A 115 -15.05 18.37 -6.15
C PHE A 115 -14.60 17.35 -7.19
N GLN A 116 -14.72 17.62 -8.48
CA GLN A 116 -14.31 16.67 -9.52
C GLN A 116 -12.83 16.29 -9.44
N GLN A 117 -11.97 17.23 -9.15
CA GLN A 117 -10.54 16.97 -8.96
C GLN A 117 -10.24 16.07 -7.77
N PHE A 118 -11.11 16.05 -6.75
CA PHE A 118 -10.97 15.16 -5.60
C PHE A 118 -11.46 13.73 -5.90
N GLY A 119 -12.30 13.55 -6.91
CA GLY A 119 -12.81 12.23 -7.30
C GLY A 119 -11.71 11.25 -7.62
N LEU A 120 -10.71 11.66 -8.38
CA LEU A 120 -9.55 10.83 -8.73
C LEU A 120 -8.71 10.47 -7.50
N ALA A 121 -8.54 11.39 -6.58
CA ALA A 121 -7.82 11.14 -5.34
C ALA A 121 -8.59 10.18 -4.42
N ILE A 122 -9.91 10.33 -4.33
CA ILE A 122 -10.79 9.46 -3.56
C ILE A 122 -10.75 8.04 -4.14
N ASP A 123 -10.86 7.89 -5.47
CA ASP A 123 -10.78 6.59 -6.14
C ASP A 123 -9.45 5.88 -5.83
N LYS A 124 -8.34 6.61 -5.84
CA LYS A 124 -7.02 6.06 -5.48
C LYS A 124 -6.94 5.62 -4.01
N ILE A 125 -7.56 6.36 -3.10
CA ILE A 125 -7.60 5.99 -1.68
C ILE A 125 -8.47 4.75 -1.49
N VAL A 126 -9.64 4.71 -2.12
CA VAL A 126 -10.55 3.56 -2.07
C VAL A 126 -9.86 2.31 -2.61
N ASP A 127 -9.20 2.39 -3.76
CA ASP A 127 -8.47 1.26 -4.34
C ASP A 127 -7.37 0.73 -3.41
N ARG A 128 -6.66 1.61 -2.72
CA ARG A 128 -5.61 1.19 -1.79
C ARG A 128 -6.13 0.62 -0.49
N VAL A 129 -7.22 1.15 0.04
CA VAL A 129 -7.87 0.64 1.26
C VAL A 129 -8.61 -0.67 0.96
N ALA A 130 -9.08 -0.83 -0.29
CA ALA A 130 -9.87 -1.97 -0.74
C ALA A 130 -9.04 -3.19 -1.18
N VAL A 131 -7.72 -3.15 -1.13
CA VAL A 131 -6.85 -4.30 -1.48
C VAL A 131 -6.92 -5.43 -0.43
N GLY A 132 -7.63 -5.21 0.69
CA GLY A 132 -8.03 -6.28 1.60
C GLY A 132 -9.39 -6.87 1.20
N ASP A 133 -9.74 -8.00 1.78
CA ASP A 133 -10.94 -8.84 1.54
C ASP A 133 -12.29 -8.09 1.59
N GLN A 134 -12.28 -6.78 1.83
CA GLN A 134 -13.46 -5.94 2.00
C GLN A 134 -13.80 -5.06 0.78
N SER A 135 -13.06 -5.21 -0.31
CA SER A 135 -13.24 -4.39 -1.52
C SER A 135 -14.64 -4.47 -2.11
N GLN A 136 -15.28 -5.64 -2.02
CA GLN A 136 -16.62 -5.84 -2.54
C GLN A 136 -17.71 -5.15 -1.71
N GLU A 137 -17.53 -5.07 -0.40
CA GLU A 137 -18.49 -4.39 0.47
C GLU A 137 -18.41 -2.86 0.33
N LEU A 138 -17.19 -2.32 0.23
CA LEU A 138 -16.98 -0.90 0.00
C LEU A 138 -17.59 -0.43 -1.31
N SER A 139 -17.39 -1.17 -2.40
CA SER A 139 -17.95 -0.80 -3.70
C SER A 139 -19.48 -0.87 -3.71
N LYS A 140 -20.08 -1.86 -3.04
CA LYS A 140 -21.53 -1.95 -2.90
C LYS A 140 -22.12 -0.81 -2.06
N PHE A 141 -21.44 -0.45 -0.97
CA PHE A 141 -21.85 0.66 -0.10
C PHE A 141 -21.79 2.00 -0.84
N ILE A 142 -20.73 2.24 -1.58
CA ILE A 142 -20.55 3.45 -2.39
C ILE A 142 -21.59 3.53 -3.52
N GLN A 143 -21.91 2.40 -4.18
CA GLN A 143 -22.95 2.37 -5.21
C GLN A 143 -24.35 2.64 -4.67
N PHE A 144 -24.65 2.19 -3.46
CA PHE A 144 -25.93 2.41 -2.82
C PHE A 144 -26.16 3.89 -2.48
N GLU A 145 -25.13 4.55 -1.96
CA GLU A 145 -25.17 5.98 -1.63
C GLU A 145 -25.24 6.87 -2.89
N ALA A 146 -24.58 6.50 -3.98
CA ALA A 146 -24.61 7.24 -5.23
C ALA A 146 -26.00 7.30 -5.88
N ALA A 147 -26.90 6.38 -5.50
CA ALA A 147 -28.28 6.34 -6.00
C ALA A 147 -29.17 7.42 -5.35
N VAL A 148 -28.73 8.03 -4.26
CA VAL A 148 -29.47 9.09 -3.54
C VAL A 148 -28.85 10.45 -3.87
N SER A 149 -28.92 10.85 -5.14
CA SER A 149 -28.54 12.21 -5.53
C SER A 149 -29.65 13.17 -5.10
N THR A 150 -29.40 13.90 -4.04
CA THR A 150 -30.30 14.98 -3.63
C THR A 150 -30.02 16.24 -4.47
N GLY A 151 -31.07 16.83 -5.04
CA GLY A 151 -30.97 18.13 -5.73
C GLY A 151 -30.41 19.20 -4.79
N GLY A 152 -29.61 20.09 -5.31
CA GLY A 152 -29.02 21.19 -4.53
C GLY A 152 -27.50 21.21 -4.50
N ASN A 153 -26.85 20.18 -5.02
CA ASN A 153 -25.39 20.09 -5.09
C ASN A 153 -24.75 21.20 -5.93
N GLU A 154 -25.49 21.75 -6.86
CA GLU A 154 -25.08 22.86 -7.72
C GLU A 154 -24.81 24.17 -6.96
N TYR A 155 -25.40 24.31 -5.76
CA TYR A 155 -25.22 25.51 -4.92
C TYR A 155 -24.01 25.41 -3.97
N LEU A 156 -23.43 24.23 -3.81
CA LEU A 156 -22.31 24.00 -2.91
C LEU A 156 -21.05 24.84 -3.22
N PRO A 157 -20.62 25.01 -4.49
CA PRO A 157 -19.47 25.85 -4.80
C PRO A 157 -19.64 27.27 -4.32
N THR A 158 -20.84 27.87 -4.50
CA THR A 158 -21.14 29.23 -4.07
C THR A 158 -21.11 29.39 -2.55
N LEU A 159 -21.57 28.38 -1.81
CA LEU A 159 -21.55 28.36 -0.35
C LEU A 159 -20.14 28.18 0.22
N LEU A 160 -19.28 27.45 -0.48
CA LEU A 160 -17.89 27.17 -0.05
C LEU A 160 -16.93 28.31 -0.38
N GLU A 161 -17.24 29.16 -1.37
CA GLU A 161 -16.46 30.36 -1.72
C GLU A 161 -16.78 31.56 -0.82
N GLY A 162 -17.84 31.51 -0.06
CA GLY A 162 -18.23 32.50 0.94
C GLY A 162 -17.48 32.33 2.24
#